data_57f6b4858c078d6b1efe7cf63fe0e6e0
#
_entry.id   57f6b4858c078d6b1efe7cf63fe0e6e0
#
_cell.length_a   1.000
_cell.length_b   1.000
_cell.length_c   1.000
_cell.angle_alpha   90.00
_cell.angle_beta   90.00
_cell.angle_gamma   90.00
#
_symmetry.space_group_name_H-M   'P 1'
#
loop_
_entity.id
_entity.type
_entity.pdbx_description
1 polymer ?
#
loop_
_entity_poly.entity_id
_entity_poly.type
_entity_poly.pdbx_seq_one_letter_code
_entity_poly.pdbx_strand_id
1 'polypeptide(L)'
;MEETRTELQMIKMSEIQSQEVAWLWYPFIPYGKLTIVQGNPADGKTTLVLNIAAKLSKGEGIDSEMKLTESLAVIYQSAEDGLADTVKPRLEAAGANCENISVIDESVKSLSMIDERLEEAVIRTKAKLLILDPIQAYLGGGMDMNRANEARDMTKKLATLAEMFFVKHFSLKKASEFPVFSGGFSLL
;
A
#
# COMPACT_ATOMS: atom_id res chain seq x y z
N MET A 1 32.22 14.21 -25.87
CA MET A 1 30.87 14.07 -25.28
C MET A 1 30.76 15.19 -24.25
N GLU A 2 30.01 16.24 -24.57
CA GLU A 2 29.72 17.31 -23.59
C GLU A 2 28.81 16.76 -22.54
N GLU A 3 29.26 16.73 -21.28
CA GLU A 3 28.39 16.51 -20.12
C GLU A 3 27.43 17.69 -20.02
N THR A 4 26.18 17.46 -20.32
CA THR A 4 25.10 18.44 -20.12
C THR A 4 24.98 18.70 -18.60
N ARG A 5 25.61 19.76 -18.13
CA ARG A 5 25.53 20.18 -16.73
C ARG A 5 24.10 20.57 -16.41
N THR A 6 23.45 19.79 -15.53
CA THR A 6 22.09 20.09 -15.08
C THR A 6 22.10 21.43 -14.34
N GLU A 7 21.30 22.38 -14.78
CA GLU A 7 21.18 23.70 -14.15
C GLU A 7 20.49 23.58 -12.78
N LEU A 8 21.06 24.22 -11.77
CA LEU A 8 20.47 24.25 -10.42
C LEU A 8 19.19 25.10 -10.44
N GLN A 9 18.05 24.47 -10.13
CA GLN A 9 16.79 25.16 -9.89
C GLN A 9 16.45 25.14 -8.39
N MET A 10 16.14 26.30 -7.84
CA MET A 10 15.75 26.48 -6.44
C MET A 10 14.39 27.14 -6.36
N ILE A 11 13.51 26.61 -5.50
CA ILE A 11 12.19 27.19 -5.20
C ILE A 11 12.19 27.56 -3.71
N LYS A 12 11.72 28.74 -3.37
CA LYS A 12 11.56 29.15 -1.97
C LYS A 12 10.32 28.51 -1.38
N MET A 13 10.40 28.08 -0.12
CA MET A 13 9.21 27.52 0.58
C MET A 13 8.03 28.49 0.64
N SER A 14 8.30 29.80 0.63
CA SER A 14 7.26 30.85 0.58
C SER A 14 6.48 30.90 -0.75
N GLU A 15 7.01 30.30 -1.80
CA GLU A 15 6.38 30.23 -3.13
C GLU A 15 5.53 28.95 -3.29
N ILE A 16 5.63 28.02 -2.35
CA ILE A 16 4.88 26.76 -2.34
C ILE A 16 3.56 26.95 -1.59
N GLN A 17 2.46 26.67 -2.28
CA GLN A 17 1.13 26.68 -1.64
C GLN A 17 0.93 25.43 -0.82
N SER A 18 0.50 25.59 0.44
CA SER A 18 0.10 24.48 1.31
C SER A 18 -1.14 23.80 0.76
N GLN A 19 -1.15 22.48 0.79
CA GLN A 19 -2.31 21.67 0.42
C GLN A 19 -2.76 20.86 1.62
N GLU A 20 -4.07 20.75 1.81
CA GLU A 20 -4.66 19.90 2.84
C GLU A 20 -4.52 18.43 2.44
N VAL A 21 -4.16 17.59 3.41
CA VAL A 21 -4.04 16.14 3.22
C VAL A 21 -5.40 15.48 3.44
N ALA A 22 -5.94 14.83 2.42
CA ALA A 22 -7.11 13.98 2.57
C ALA A 22 -6.73 12.62 3.18
N TRP A 23 -7.57 12.07 4.06
CA TRP A 23 -7.30 10.84 4.79
C TRP A 23 -8.34 9.76 4.51
N LEU A 24 -7.89 8.53 4.32
CA LEU A 24 -8.75 7.35 4.42
C LEU A 24 -8.99 7.00 5.89
N TRP A 25 -7.95 7.11 6.72
CA TRP A 25 -8.01 6.90 8.16
C TRP A 25 -7.05 7.85 8.86
N TYR A 26 -7.56 8.89 9.48
CA TYR A 26 -6.75 9.87 10.21
C TYR A 26 -6.27 9.31 11.54
N PRO A 27 -5.04 9.56 11.97
CA PRO A 27 -3.92 10.19 11.24
C PRO A 27 -3.00 9.16 10.52
N PHE A 28 -3.47 7.95 10.30
CA PHE A 28 -2.62 6.80 9.96
C PHE A 28 -2.51 6.58 8.45
N ILE A 29 -3.60 6.75 7.72
CA ILE A 29 -3.62 6.40 6.31
C ILE A 29 -4.08 7.61 5.46
N PRO A 30 -3.17 8.46 4.92
CA PRO A 30 -3.50 9.59 4.05
C PRO A 30 -3.84 9.12 2.64
N TYR A 31 -4.71 9.76 1.86
CA TYR A 31 -4.92 9.47 0.43
C TYR A 31 -3.72 9.90 -0.42
N GLY A 32 -3.43 9.15 -1.51
CA GLY A 32 -2.36 9.47 -2.43
C GLY A 32 -0.94 9.26 -1.87
N LYS A 33 -0.79 8.53 -0.76
CA LYS A 33 0.51 8.27 -0.14
C LYS A 33 0.71 6.79 0.13
N LEU A 34 1.95 6.35 0.24
CA LEU A 34 2.33 5.01 0.68
C LEU A 34 2.33 4.96 2.21
N THR A 35 1.65 3.98 2.78
CA THR A 35 1.74 3.66 4.21
C THR A 35 2.39 2.29 4.38
N ILE A 36 3.39 2.19 5.25
CA ILE A 36 4.09 0.93 5.55
C ILE A 36 3.73 0.50 6.97
N VAL A 37 3.21 -0.72 7.12
CA VAL A 37 3.03 -1.37 8.43
C VAL A 37 4.17 -2.34 8.65
N GLN A 38 4.91 -2.13 9.72
CA GLN A 38 6.07 -2.92 10.10
C GLN A 38 5.86 -3.56 11.48
N GLY A 39 6.40 -4.75 11.67
CA GLY A 39 6.39 -5.47 12.95
C GLY A 39 7.01 -6.85 12.81
N ASN A 40 7.23 -7.54 13.95
CA ASN A 40 7.75 -8.90 13.96
C ASN A 40 6.74 -9.90 13.39
N PRO A 41 7.16 -11.11 13.00
CA PRO A 41 6.25 -12.22 12.75
C PRO A 41 5.28 -12.40 13.92
N ALA A 42 4.02 -12.70 13.63
CA ALA A 42 2.93 -12.89 14.60
C ALA A 42 2.45 -11.61 15.35
N ASP A 43 2.94 -10.41 15.06
CA ASP A 43 2.43 -9.15 15.64
C ASP A 43 1.01 -8.77 15.15
N GLY A 44 0.38 -9.60 14.31
CA GLY A 44 -0.98 -9.37 13.85
C GLY A 44 -1.13 -8.41 12.67
N LYS A 45 -0.05 -8.09 11.93
CA LYS A 45 -0.07 -7.18 10.77
C LYS A 45 -1.11 -7.58 9.72
N THR A 46 -1.06 -8.84 9.25
CA THR A 46 -2.03 -9.37 8.28
C THR A 46 -3.46 -9.31 8.84
N THR A 47 -3.66 -9.65 10.12
CA THR A 47 -4.97 -9.54 10.77
C THR A 47 -5.48 -8.10 10.77
N LEU A 48 -4.62 -7.13 11.08
CA LEU A 48 -4.98 -5.71 11.04
C LEU A 48 -5.45 -5.28 9.65
N VAL A 49 -4.67 -5.58 8.61
CA VAL A 49 -5.01 -5.12 7.26
C VAL A 49 -6.21 -5.83 6.66
N LEU A 50 -6.42 -7.11 6.98
CA LEU A 50 -7.64 -7.84 6.59
C LEU A 50 -8.88 -7.27 7.29
N ASN A 51 -8.80 -6.88 8.57
CA ASN A 51 -9.90 -6.19 9.24
C ASN A 51 -10.19 -4.82 8.63
N ILE A 52 -9.17 -4.05 8.26
CA ILE A 52 -9.34 -2.78 7.55
C ILE A 52 -10.06 -3.04 6.21
N ALA A 53 -9.58 -3.98 5.41
CA ALA A 53 -10.19 -4.35 4.15
C ALA A 53 -11.66 -4.79 4.32
N ALA A 54 -11.95 -5.63 5.33
CA ALA A 54 -13.28 -6.10 5.64
C ALA A 54 -14.25 -4.96 5.97
N LYS A 55 -13.85 -4.04 6.84
CA LYS A 55 -14.68 -2.87 7.21
C LYS A 55 -14.95 -1.98 6.00
N LEU A 56 -13.92 -1.60 5.27
CA LEU A 56 -14.05 -0.73 4.10
C LEU A 56 -14.93 -1.37 3.02
N SER A 57 -14.81 -2.69 2.79
CA SER A 57 -15.61 -3.42 1.80
C SER A 57 -17.11 -3.41 2.09
N LYS A 58 -17.51 -3.16 3.34
CA LYS A 58 -18.90 -3.02 3.77
C LYS A 58 -19.38 -1.56 3.86
N GLY A 59 -18.48 -0.59 3.72
CA GLY A 59 -18.80 0.81 3.99
C GLY A 59 -18.79 1.16 5.48
N GLU A 60 -18.11 0.35 6.29
CA GLU A 60 -17.92 0.62 7.71
C GLU A 60 -16.62 1.41 7.96
N GLY A 61 -16.67 2.40 8.85
CA GLY A 61 -15.47 3.12 9.28
C GLY A 61 -14.48 2.20 10.00
N ILE A 62 -13.20 2.48 9.84
CA ILE A 62 -12.13 1.72 10.53
C ILE A 62 -12.24 1.92 12.03
N ASP A 63 -12.57 3.13 12.45
CA ASP A 63 -12.87 3.51 13.84
C ASP A 63 -14.23 4.20 13.96
N SER A 64 -14.57 4.68 15.17
CA SER A 64 -15.84 5.33 15.45
C SER A 64 -15.98 6.73 14.86
N GLU A 65 -14.89 7.38 14.52
CA GLU A 65 -14.88 8.75 13.99
C GLU A 65 -15.02 8.74 12.45
N MET A 66 -14.52 7.70 11.80
CA MET A 66 -14.60 7.54 10.35
C MET A 66 -16.01 7.15 9.93
N LYS A 67 -16.64 7.99 9.11
CA LYS A 67 -17.95 7.68 8.51
C LYS A 67 -17.79 7.52 7.01
N LEU A 68 -18.21 6.39 6.48
CA LEU A 68 -18.31 6.14 5.05
C LEU A 68 -19.76 6.24 4.61
N THR A 69 -19.98 6.77 3.44
CA THR A 69 -21.31 6.86 2.80
C THR A 69 -21.59 5.68 1.87
N GLU A 70 -20.53 4.95 1.51
CA GLU A 70 -20.61 3.81 0.59
C GLU A 70 -19.50 2.80 0.90
N SER A 71 -19.64 1.57 0.39
CA SER A 71 -18.59 0.57 0.43
C SER A 71 -17.44 0.94 -0.49
N LEU A 72 -16.22 0.61 -0.08
CA LEU A 72 -15.02 0.89 -0.87
C LEU A 72 -14.44 -0.40 -1.46
N ALA A 73 -14.06 -0.34 -2.72
CA ALA A 73 -13.32 -1.43 -3.35
C ALA A 73 -11.87 -1.47 -2.83
N VAL A 74 -11.38 -2.67 -2.57
CA VAL A 74 -10.04 -2.97 -2.07
C VAL A 74 -9.37 -3.98 -2.99
N ILE A 75 -8.09 -3.78 -3.30
CA ILE A 75 -7.24 -4.80 -3.92
C ILE A 75 -6.31 -5.33 -2.83
N TYR A 76 -6.31 -6.65 -2.62
CA TYR A 76 -5.45 -7.32 -1.66
C TYR A 76 -4.56 -8.35 -2.37
N GLN A 77 -3.25 -8.13 -2.37
CA GLN A 77 -2.27 -9.07 -2.91
C GLN A 77 -1.50 -9.73 -1.79
N SER A 78 -1.55 -11.06 -1.77
CA SER A 78 -0.76 -11.90 -0.86
C SER A 78 0.17 -12.80 -1.67
N ALA A 79 1.42 -12.84 -1.26
CA ALA A 79 2.41 -13.75 -1.84
C ALA A 79 2.82 -14.86 -0.87
N GLU A 80 2.47 -14.75 0.41
CA GLU A 80 2.80 -15.76 1.44
C GLU A 80 1.60 -16.64 1.80
N ASP A 81 0.40 -16.05 1.86
CA ASP A 81 -0.82 -16.74 2.29
C ASP A 81 -1.66 -17.21 1.09
N GLY A 82 -2.17 -18.45 1.13
CA GLY A 82 -3.09 -18.97 0.14
C GLY A 82 -4.43 -18.23 0.14
N LEU A 83 -4.91 -17.88 -1.06
CA LEU A 83 -6.15 -17.10 -1.19
C LEU A 83 -7.38 -17.87 -0.71
N ALA A 84 -7.47 -19.16 -1.06
CA ALA A 84 -8.65 -19.96 -0.82
C ALA A 84 -8.74 -20.54 0.62
N ASP A 85 -7.61 -20.87 1.19
CA ASP A 85 -7.52 -21.59 2.47
C ASP A 85 -7.17 -20.69 3.64
N THR A 86 -6.60 -19.51 3.38
CA THR A 86 -6.14 -18.61 4.43
C THR A 86 -6.77 -17.22 4.34
N VAL A 87 -6.59 -16.51 3.21
CA VAL A 87 -7.02 -15.11 3.09
C VAL A 87 -8.53 -14.99 3.09
N LYS A 88 -9.21 -15.73 2.20
CA LYS A 88 -10.67 -15.68 2.09
C LYS A 88 -11.40 -16.07 3.38
N PRO A 89 -11.07 -17.19 4.06
CA PRO A 89 -11.69 -17.52 5.33
C PRO A 89 -11.49 -16.45 6.42
N ARG A 90 -10.33 -15.80 6.46
CA ARG A 90 -10.08 -14.71 7.43
C ARG A 90 -10.88 -13.45 7.09
N LEU A 91 -11.05 -13.11 5.81
CA LEU A 91 -11.91 -12.00 5.38
C LEU A 91 -13.37 -12.28 5.73
N GLU A 92 -13.86 -13.49 5.48
CA GLU A 92 -15.22 -13.91 5.82
C GLU A 92 -15.45 -13.87 7.34
N ALA A 93 -14.48 -14.36 8.14
CA ALA A 93 -14.52 -14.28 9.60
C ALA A 93 -14.52 -12.84 10.12
N ALA A 94 -13.85 -11.93 9.43
CA ALA A 94 -13.91 -10.48 9.69
C ALA A 94 -15.19 -9.82 9.17
N GLY A 95 -16.08 -10.58 8.53
CA GLY A 95 -17.36 -10.12 7.99
C GLY A 95 -17.23 -9.27 6.73
N ALA A 96 -16.20 -9.49 5.92
CA ALA A 96 -15.98 -8.74 4.69
C ALA A 96 -17.08 -8.95 3.65
N ASN A 97 -17.38 -7.93 2.87
CA ASN A 97 -18.05 -8.11 1.58
C ASN A 97 -16.99 -8.43 0.51
N CYS A 98 -16.80 -9.73 0.24
CA CYS A 98 -15.77 -10.19 -0.70
C CYS A 98 -16.02 -9.77 -2.16
N GLU A 99 -17.19 -9.31 -2.53
CA GLU A 99 -17.45 -8.74 -3.87
C GLU A 99 -16.71 -7.41 -4.10
N ASN A 100 -16.41 -6.70 -3.01
CA ASN A 100 -15.65 -5.44 -3.03
C ASN A 100 -14.15 -5.65 -2.78
N ILE A 101 -13.67 -6.91 -2.70
CA ILE A 101 -12.25 -7.22 -2.52
C ILE A 101 -11.77 -8.04 -3.70
N SER A 102 -10.81 -7.53 -4.42
CA SER A 102 -10.24 -8.15 -5.60
C SER A 102 -8.78 -8.52 -5.40
N VAL A 103 -8.32 -9.52 -6.14
CA VAL A 103 -6.91 -9.88 -6.29
C VAL A 103 -6.54 -9.87 -7.77
N ILE A 104 -5.27 -9.63 -8.09
CA ILE A 104 -4.74 -9.79 -9.44
C ILE A 104 -4.26 -11.24 -9.55
N ASP A 105 -4.71 -11.95 -10.57
CA ASP A 105 -4.28 -13.33 -10.82
C ASP A 105 -2.81 -13.38 -11.23
N GLU A 106 -2.02 -14.13 -10.48
CA GLU A 106 -0.58 -14.33 -10.70
C GLU A 106 -0.26 -15.73 -11.24
N SER A 107 -1.26 -16.53 -11.57
CA SER A 107 -1.06 -17.92 -12.03
C SER A 107 -0.22 -18.04 -13.31
N VAL A 108 -0.26 -17.04 -14.17
CA VAL A 108 0.50 -17.00 -15.43
C VAL A 108 1.81 -16.23 -15.29
N LYS A 109 1.78 -15.12 -14.56
CA LYS A 109 2.92 -14.22 -14.39
C LYS A 109 2.88 -13.55 -13.02
N SER A 110 3.95 -13.71 -12.25
CA SER A 110 4.13 -13.03 -10.97
C SER A 110 4.00 -11.51 -11.12
N LEU A 111 3.41 -10.88 -10.13
CA LEU A 111 3.24 -9.44 -10.08
C LEU A 111 4.51 -8.77 -9.54
N SER A 112 4.79 -7.59 -10.04
CA SER A 112 5.81 -6.70 -9.46
C SER A 112 5.22 -5.32 -9.21
N MET A 113 5.84 -4.52 -8.35
CA MET A 113 5.38 -3.16 -8.03
C MET A 113 5.36 -2.19 -9.22
N ILE A 114 6.05 -2.55 -10.30
CA ILE A 114 6.12 -1.73 -11.52
C ILE A 114 5.26 -2.29 -12.64
N ASP A 115 4.48 -3.34 -12.36
CA ASP A 115 3.63 -4.01 -13.35
C ASP A 115 2.40 -3.13 -13.66
N GLU A 116 2.15 -2.92 -14.96
CA GLU A 116 1.03 -2.11 -15.44
C GLU A 116 -0.35 -2.70 -15.03
N ARG A 117 -0.41 -4.00 -14.72
CA ARG A 117 -1.62 -4.64 -14.20
C ARG A 117 -2.11 -4.04 -12.89
N LEU A 118 -1.21 -3.44 -12.07
CA LEU A 118 -1.62 -2.71 -10.86
C LEU A 118 -2.47 -1.49 -11.21
N GLU A 119 -2.03 -0.71 -12.17
CA GLU A 119 -2.76 0.47 -12.65
C GLU A 119 -4.09 0.06 -13.28
N GLU A 120 -4.08 -0.92 -14.16
CA GLU A 120 -5.29 -1.44 -14.79
C GLU A 120 -6.30 -1.95 -13.76
N ALA A 121 -5.84 -2.71 -12.76
CA ALA A 121 -6.70 -3.23 -11.70
C ALA A 121 -7.34 -2.10 -10.89
N VAL A 122 -6.59 -1.06 -10.54
CA VAL A 122 -7.11 0.12 -9.83
C VAL A 122 -8.17 0.85 -10.66
N ILE A 123 -7.92 1.06 -11.94
CA ILE A 123 -8.87 1.71 -12.86
C ILE A 123 -10.16 0.89 -12.95
N ARG A 124 -10.05 -0.42 -13.19
CA ARG A 124 -11.21 -1.32 -13.37
C ARG A 124 -12.07 -1.44 -12.12
N THR A 125 -11.45 -1.60 -10.97
CA THR A 125 -12.16 -1.81 -9.69
C THR A 125 -12.53 -0.51 -9.01
N LYS A 126 -11.94 0.62 -9.40
CA LYS A 126 -12.00 1.91 -8.69
C LYS A 126 -11.57 1.80 -7.23
N ALA A 127 -10.65 0.89 -6.96
CA ALA A 127 -10.19 0.58 -5.61
C ALA A 127 -9.65 1.83 -4.91
N LYS A 128 -9.99 1.97 -3.64
CA LYS A 128 -9.52 3.06 -2.77
C LYS A 128 -8.39 2.62 -1.84
N LEU A 129 -8.12 1.34 -1.78
CA LEU A 129 -7.03 0.75 -1.02
C LEU A 129 -6.40 -0.39 -1.82
N LEU A 130 -5.07 -0.35 -1.96
CA LEU A 130 -4.25 -1.46 -2.46
C LEU A 130 -3.35 -1.94 -1.34
N ILE A 131 -3.40 -3.23 -1.02
CA ILE A 131 -2.58 -3.89 0.01
C ILE A 131 -1.63 -4.86 -0.67
N LEU A 132 -0.35 -4.77 -0.34
CA LEU A 132 0.70 -5.70 -0.79
C LEU A 132 1.30 -6.40 0.45
N ASP A 133 1.08 -7.69 0.59
CA ASP A 133 1.45 -8.49 1.78
C ASP A 133 2.29 -9.73 1.40
N PRO A 134 3.59 -9.74 1.65
CA PRO A 134 4.46 -8.62 2.03
C PRO A 134 4.99 -7.87 0.79
N ILE A 135 5.42 -6.62 0.98
CA ILE A 135 5.97 -5.79 -0.11
C ILE A 135 7.16 -6.42 -0.81
N GLN A 136 7.99 -7.16 -0.07
CA GLN A 136 9.22 -7.77 -0.57
C GLN A 136 8.97 -8.75 -1.73
N ALA A 137 7.85 -9.45 -1.70
CA ALA A 137 7.50 -10.40 -2.74
C ALA A 137 7.26 -9.73 -4.12
N TYR A 138 6.93 -8.44 -4.11
CA TYR A 138 6.60 -7.66 -5.30
C TYR A 138 7.75 -6.79 -5.82
N LEU A 139 8.96 -6.95 -5.26
CA LEU A 139 10.13 -6.14 -5.65
C LEU A 139 10.62 -6.46 -7.08
N GLY A 140 10.32 -7.62 -7.60
CA GLY A 140 10.86 -8.09 -8.88
C GLY A 140 12.24 -8.75 -8.75
N GLY A 141 12.55 -9.69 -9.66
CA GLY A 141 13.77 -10.46 -9.60
C GLY A 141 15.03 -9.60 -9.74
N GLY A 142 15.93 -9.72 -8.77
CA GLY A 142 17.23 -9.03 -8.77
C GLY A 142 17.27 -7.68 -8.08
N MET A 143 16.16 -7.17 -7.56
CA MET A 143 16.15 -5.94 -6.77
C MET A 143 16.36 -6.22 -5.28
N ASP A 144 17.23 -5.43 -4.66
CA ASP A 144 17.55 -5.51 -3.24
C ASP A 144 17.09 -4.22 -2.53
N MET A 145 16.10 -4.34 -1.63
CA MET A 145 15.63 -3.21 -0.80
C MET A 145 16.71 -2.62 0.11
N ASN A 146 17.82 -3.34 0.32
CA ASN A 146 18.96 -2.79 1.04
C ASN A 146 19.78 -1.81 0.19
N ARG A 147 19.52 -1.75 -1.12
CA ARG A 147 20.08 -0.74 -2.02
C ARG A 147 19.14 0.47 -2.04
N ALA A 148 19.51 1.51 -1.33
CA ALA A 148 18.70 2.71 -1.13
C ALA A 148 18.15 3.33 -2.43
N ASN A 149 18.88 3.24 -3.54
CA ASN A 149 18.44 3.79 -4.83
C ASN A 149 17.31 2.96 -5.44
N GLU A 150 17.40 1.64 -5.42
CA GLU A 150 16.36 0.74 -5.95
C GLU A 150 15.06 0.88 -5.14
N ALA A 151 15.16 0.90 -3.82
CA ALA A 151 14.03 1.13 -2.93
C ALA A 151 13.35 2.50 -3.17
N ARG A 152 14.13 3.56 -3.43
CA ARG A 152 13.60 4.90 -3.72
C ARG A 152 12.82 4.94 -5.03
N ASP A 153 13.35 4.35 -6.10
CA ASP A 153 12.69 4.37 -7.41
C ASP A 153 11.36 3.60 -7.38
N MET A 154 11.31 2.53 -6.62
CA MET A 154 10.09 1.72 -6.45
C MET A 154 9.04 2.43 -5.62
N THR A 155 9.43 2.95 -4.46
CA THR A 155 8.50 3.71 -3.62
C THR A 155 7.97 4.95 -4.33
N LYS A 156 8.78 5.59 -5.19
CA LYS A 156 8.36 6.71 -6.04
C LYS A 156 7.28 6.29 -7.04
N LYS A 157 7.41 5.14 -7.71
CA LYS A 157 6.39 4.64 -8.65
C LYS A 157 5.08 4.32 -7.95
N LEU A 158 5.14 3.64 -6.79
CA LEU A 158 3.94 3.37 -5.99
C LEU A 158 3.28 4.67 -5.49
N ALA A 159 4.07 5.65 -5.07
CA ALA A 159 3.56 6.95 -4.66
C ALA A 159 2.88 7.66 -5.82
N THR A 160 3.48 7.62 -7.02
CA THR A 160 2.88 8.20 -8.23
C THR A 160 1.55 7.53 -8.57
N LEU A 161 1.49 6.19 -8.53
CA LEU A 161 0.24 5.45 -8.74
C LEU A 161 -0.83 5.85 -7.70
N ALA A 162 -0.44 5.98 -6.44
CA ALA A 162 -1.34 6.40 -5.37
C ALA A 162 -1.88 7.82 -5.58
N GLU A 163 -1.03 8.76 -6.01
CA GLU A 163 -1.40 10.15 -6.29
C GLU A 163 -2.35 10.26 -7.48
N MET A 164 -2.09 9.53 -8.57
CA MET A 164 -2.92 9.57 -9.78
C MET A 164 -4.35 9.10 -9.55
N PHE A 165 -4.56 8.12 -8.67
CA PHE A 165 -5.87 7.47 -8.50
C PHE A 165 -6.49 7.67 -7.11
N PHE A 166 -5.89 8.49 -6.24
CA PHE A 166 -6.28 8.58 -4.83
C PHE A 166 -6.37 7.19 -4.15
N VAL A 167 -5.50 6.28 -4.59
CA VAL A 167 -5.41 4.91 -4.05
C VAL A 167 -4.41 4.89 -2.92
N LYS A 168 -4.61 3.97 -2.01
CA LYS A 168 -3.67 3.72 -0.91
C LYS A 168 -2.93 2.44 -1.10
N HIS A 169 -1.63 2.54 -0.93
CA HIS A 169 -0.78 1.39 -0.81
C HIS A 169 -0.54 1.08 0.67
N PHE A 170 -0.90 -0.12 1.05
CA PHE A 170 -0.59 -0.66 2.36
C PHE A 170 0.42 -1.79 2.17
N SER A 171 1.56 -1.71 2.84
CA SER A 171 2.61 -2.70 2.68
C SER A 171 3.04 -3.24 4.03
N LEU A 172 3.19 -4.55 4.12
CA LEU A 172 3.66 -5.24 5.32
C LEU A 172 5.12 -5.61 5.18
N LYS A 173 5.93 -5.33 6.21
CA LYS A 173 7.36 -5.64 6.24
C LYS A 173 7.76 -6.31 7.55
N LYS A 174 8.74 -7.23 7.49
CA LYS A 174 9.33 -7.84 8.69
C LYS A 174 10.30 -6.87 9.34
N ALA A 175 10.26 -6.73 10.66
CA ALA A 175 11.11 -5.78 11.41
C ALA A 175 12.62 -6.03 11.26
N SER A 176 13.01 -7.28 10.97
CA SER A 176 14.42 -7.67 10.79
C SER A 176 15.10 -7.11 9.53
N GLU A 177 14.35 -6.46 8.64
CA GLU A 177 14.84 -5.99 7.34
C GLU A 177 15.20 -4.50 7.32
N PHE A 178 15.12 -3.81 8.44
CA PHE A 178 15.63 -2.45 8.60
C PHE A 178 16.84 -2.42 9.56
N PRO A 179 17.86 -1.57 9.30
CA PRO A 179 18.85 -1.29 10.32
C PRO A 179 18.15 -0.73 11.56
N VAL A 180 18.47 -1.33 12.71
CA VAL A 180 17.82 -1.12 14.00
C VAL A 180 17.77 0.36 14.37
N PHE A 181 16.59 0.96 14.32
CA PHE A 181 16.23 2.05 15.21
C PHE A 181 15.44 1.43 16.37
N SER A 182 16.09 1.35 17.52
CA SER A 182 15.50 0.90 18.77
C SER A 182 14.48 1.94 19.24
N GLY A 183 13.21 1.62 19.15
CA GLY A 183 12.15 2.43 19.73
C GLY A 183 10.82 2.24 19.02
N GLY A 184 9.91 1.60 19.70
CA GLY A 184 8.45 1.61 19.61
C GLY A 184 7.78 1.81 18.24
N PHE A 185 6.61 1.28 18.08
CA PHE A 185 5.75 1.50 16.93
C PHE A 185 5.94 2.89 16.32
N SER A 186 6.56 2.98 15.15
CA SER A 186 6.64 4.19 14.36
C SER A 186 5.78 3.99 13.12
N LEU A 187 4.61 4.60 13.15
CA LEU A 187 3.81 4.89 11.97
C LEU A 187 4.40 6.15 11.34
N LEU A 188 5.09 6.01 10.24
CA LEU A 188 5.49 7.11 9.37
C LEU A 188 4.62 7.10 8.12
#